data_2b56f7b49442f23880b9d7ff98a95046
#
_entry.id   2b56f7b49442f23880b9d7ff98a95046
#
_cell.length_a   1.000
_cell.length_b   1.000
_cell.length_c   1.000
_cell.angle_alpha   90.00
_cell.angle_beta   90.00
_cell.angle_gamma   90.00
#
_symmetry.space_group_name_H-M   'P 1'
#
loop_
_entity.id
_entity.type
_entity.pdbx_description
1 polymer ?
#
loop_
_entity_poly.entity_id
_entity_poly.type
_entity_poly.pdbx_seq_one_letter_code
_entity_poly.pdbx_strand_id
1 'polypeptide(L)'
;KFPPLFLAKYALVATALFSLYLSSNLLAADRIPTSILKSDRTPNPEEKNLIQSYGNQWSSLLVSEDDRQVAEAKRKLIEPFRSDPSTFFLNEYRNTLRIALRQAFEGQRDIIRINIMIISAGLKDSSDVSLYLMALKDPHPAVRYWAAKTLNSSAAAEAADPQQKELLTALSEAVKLENIELVTQQLMLALAQLTIQDAAPQILLSLN
;
A
#
# COMPACT_ATOMS: atom_id res chain seq x y z
N LYS A 1 -38.30 -4.75 43.90
CA LYS A 1 -38.27 -5.53 42.65
C LYS A 1 -38.69 -4.57 41.54
N PHE A 2 -37.76 -4.10 40.72
CA PHE A 2 -38.08 -3.28 39.54
C PHE A 2 -38.61 -4.17 38.43
N PRO A 3 -39.65 -3.76 37.71
CA PRO A 3 -40.23 -4.56 36.63
C PRO A 3 -39.25 -4.70 35.46
N PRO A 4 -39.14 -5.87 34.81
CA PRO A 4 -38.18 -6.17 33.76
C PRO A 4 -38.31 -5.29 32.50
N LEU A 5 -39.46 -4.63 32.31
CA LEU A 5 -39.72 -3.73 31.19
C LEU A 5 -38.88 -2.43 31.22
N PHE A 6 -38.38 -2.00 32.39
CA PHE A 6 -37.58 -0.77 32.51
C PHE A 6 -36.16 -0.98 31.99
N LEU A 7 -35.56 -2.14 32.25
CA LEU A 7 -34.21 -2.47 31.77
C LEU A 7 -34.13 -2.61 30.24
N ALA A 8 -35.18 -3.12 29.59
CA ALA A 8 -35.21 -3.29 28.14
C ALA A 8 -35.24 -1.95 27.38
N LYS A 9 -35.94 -0.92 27.91
CA LYS A 9 -35.95 0.40 27.29
C LYS A 9 -34.63 1.12 27.34
N TYR A 10 -33.88 0.99 28.43
CA TYR A 10 -32.54 1.63 28.55
C TYR A 10 -31.47 0.89 27.71
N ALA A 11 -31.59 -0.42 27.55
CA ALA A 11 -30.70 -1.18 26.69
C ALA A 11 -30.86 -0.77 25.21
N LEU A 12 -32.10 -0.56 24.74
CA LEU A 12 -32.40 -0.14 23.38
C LEU A 12 -31.93 1.30 23.08
N VAL A 13 -32.03 2.20 24.03
CA VAL A 13 -31.55 3.59 23.91
C VAL A 13 -30.02 3.63 23.93
N ALA A 14 -29.39 2.81 24.79
CA ALA A 14 -27.93 2.74 24.85
C ALA A 14 -27.32 2.15 23.57
N THR A 15 -27.94 1.13 22.97
CA THR A 15 -27.51 0.58 21.67
C THR A 15 -27.73 1.56 20.53
N ALA A 16 -28.83 2.31 20.50
CA ALA A 16 -29.06 3.34 19.49
C ALA A 16 -28.09 4.51 19.62
N LEU A 17 -27.78 4.97 20.83
CA LEU A 17 -26.78 6.02 21.08
C LEU A 17 -25.37 5.55 20.77
N PHE A 18 -25.03 4.28 21.06
CA PHE A 18 -23.74 3.70 20.72
C PHE A 18 -23.57 3.54 19.20
N SER A 19 -24.64 3.16 18.48
CA SER A 19 -24.64 3.12 17.00
C SER A 19 -24.51 4.51 16.38
N LEU A 20 -25.16 5.53 16.96
CA LEU A 20 -25.03 6.93 16.51
C LEU A 20 -23.65 7.49 16.82
N TYR A 21 -23.04 7.12 17.95
CA TYR A 21 -21.68 7.53 18.31
C TYR A 21 -20.62 6.87 17.41
N LEU A 22 -20.80 5.61 17.02
CA LEU A 22 -19.98 4.93 16.02
C LEU A 22 -20.15 5.56 14.63
N SER A 23 -21.35 5.97 14.26
CA SER A 23 -21.62 6.58 12.95
C SER A 23 -21.06 8.02 12.84
N SER A 24 -20.97 8.76 13.93
CA SER A 24 -20.42 10.13 13.92
C SER A 24 -18.89 10.19 13.90
N ASN A 25 -18.20 9.10 14.29
CA ASN A 25 -16.75 8.99 14.15
C ASN A 25 -16.28 8.42 12.80
N LEU A 26 -17.21 8.06 11.91
CA LEU A 26 -16.94 7.46 10.59
C LEU A 26 -16.98 8.46 9.43
N LEU A 27 -17.03 9.75 9.70
CA LEU A 27 -16.67 10.76 8.70
C LEU A 27 -15.13 10.88 8.69
N ALA A 28 -14.47 9.79 8.25
CA ALA A 28 -13.07 9.89 7.93
C ALA A 28 -12.89 11.00 6.89
N ALA A 29 -11.81 11.76 7.02
CA ALA A 29 -11.57 12.93 6.19
C ALA A 29 -11.62 12.56 4.71
N ASP A 30 -12.43 13.27 3.92
CA ASP A 30 -12.51 13.06 2.47
C ASP A 30 -11.17 13.36 1.78
N ARG A 31 -10.31 14.12 2.42
CA ARG A 31 -8.94 14.42 1.98
C ARG A 31 -8.02 14.74 3.14
N ILE A 32 -6.72 14.55 2.93
CA ILE A 32 -5.69 14.99 3.87
C ILE A 32 -5.39 16.48 3.64
N PRO A 33 -5.40 17.32 4.70
CA PRO A 33 -5.07 18.74 4.61
C PRO A 33 -3.66 18.97 4.03
N THR A 34 -3.51 20.01 3.21
CA THR A 34 -2.21 20.39 2.63
C THR A 34 -1.15 20.71 3.68
N SER A 35 -1.56 21.26 4.83
CA SER A 35 -0.67 21.51 5.97
C SER A 35 -0.02 20.25 6.53
N ILE A 36 -0.71 19.10 6.47
CA ILE A 36 -0.17 17.81 6.87
C ILE A 36 0.67 17.20 5.74
N LEU A 37 0.17 17.26 4.50
CA LEU A 37 0.88 16.73 3.33
C LEU A 37 2.28 17.35 3.16
N LYS A 38 2.41 18.65 3.40
CA LYS A 38 3.64 19.42 3.16
C LYS A 38 4.40 19.78 4.44
N SER A 39 4.04 19.17 5.57
CA SER A 39 4.71 19.42 6.84
C SER A 39 6.19 19.05 6.77
N ASP A 40 7.06 19.91 7.27
CA ASP A 40 8.52 19.70 7.39
C ASP A 40 8.93 18.99 8.69
N ARG A 41 7.96 18.48 9.43
CA ARG A 41 8.13 17.74 10.69
C ARG A 41 7.36 16.42 10.69
N THR A 42 7.75 15.53 11.58
CA THR A 42 6.99 14.30 11.87
C THR A 42 5.56 14.66 12.31
N PRO A 43 4.53 14.00 11.72
CA PRO A 43 3.14 14.18 12.13
C PRO A 43 2.95 13.92 13.62
N ASN A 44 2.20 14.80 14.29
CA ASN A 44 1.81 14.62 15.68
C ASN A 44 0.75 13.49 15.81
N PRO A 45 0.37 13.08 17.03
CA PRO A 45 -0.59 11.97 17.22
C PRO A 45 -1.95 12.20 16.54
N GLU A 46 -2.47 13.42 16.52
CA GLU A 46 -3.74 13.73 15.86
C GLU A 46 -3.63 13.66 14.35
N GLU A 47 -2.55 14.18 13.78
CA GLU A 47 -2.23 14.11 12.35
C GLU A 47 -2.02 12.66 11.90
N LYS A 48 -1.33 11.83 12.70
CA LYS A 48 -1.17 10.38 12.46
C LYS A 48 -2.52 9.67 12.45
N ASN A 49 -3.37 9.94 13.43
CA ASN A 49 -4.71 9.36 13.48
C ASN A 49 -5.53 9.72 12.23
N LEU A 50 -5.41 10.95 11.74
CA LEU A 50 -6.09 11.38 10.51
C LEU A 50 -5.54 10.65 9.29
N ILE A 51 -4.22 10.52 9.14
CA ILE A 51 -3.56 9.79 8.06
C ILE A 51 -4.00 8.31 8.08
N GLN A 52 -4.00 7.68 9.26
CA GLN A 52 -4.41 6.28 9.43
C GLN A 52 -5.89 6.08 9.12
N SER A 53 -6.76 6.96 9.61
CA SER A 53 -8.19 6.89 9.35
C SER A 53 -8.50 7.02 7.86
N TYR A 54 -7.84 7.96 7.17
CA TYR A 54 -7.93 8.12 5.73
C TYR A 54 -7.44 6.87 4.98
N GLY A 55 -6.25 6.39 5.29
CA GLY A 55 -5.67 5.22 4.65
C GLY A 55 -6.53 3.97 4.84
N ASN A 56 -6.97 3.71 6.06
CA ASN A 56 -7.80 2.54 6.39
C ASN A 56 -9.18 2.60 5.73
N GLN A 57 -9.83 3.75 5.72
CA GLN A 57 -11.12 3.94 5.06
C GLN A 57 -11.02 3.58 3.58
N TRP A 58 -10.11 4.20 2.86
CA TRP A 58 -10.02 3.99 1.42
C TRP A 58 -9.44 2.61 1.06
N SER A 59 -8.56 2.05 1.88
CA SER A 59 -8.08 0.67 1.69
C SER A 59 -9.20 -0.35 1.86
N SER A 60 -10.13 -0.15 2.80
CA SER A 60 -11.27 -1.06 2.98
C SER A 60 -12.24 -1.06 1.79
N LEU A 61 -12.33 0.06 1.06
CA LEU A 61 -13.16 0.16 -0.15
C LEU A 61 -12.51 -0.44 -1.40
N LEU A 62 -11.19 -0.72 -1.38
CA LEU A 62 -10.52 -1.42 -2.49
C LEU A 62 -11.07 -2.83 -2.71
N VAL A 63 -11.56 -3.48 -1.67
CA VAL A 63 -12.09 -4.86 -1.73
C VAL A 63 -13.61 -4.92 -1.90
N SER A 64 -14.25 -3.79 -2.23
CA SER A 64 -15.69 -3.71 -2.49
C SER A 64 -16.08 -4.51 -3.74
N GLU A 65 -17.29 -5.06 -3.75
CA GLU A 65 -17.89 -5.66 -4.94
C GLU A 65 -18.36 -4.61 -5.97
N ASP A 66 -18.50 -3.35 -5.56
CA ASP A 66 -18.83 -2.23 -6.45
C ASP A 66 -17.57 -1.66 -7.08
N ASP A 67 -17.39 -1.86 -8.37
CA ASP A 67 -16.24 -1.37 -9.12
C ASP A 67 -16.08 0.16 -9.10
N ARG A 68 -17.16 0.91 -8.88
CA ARG A 68 -17.08 2.38 -8.72
C ARG A 68 -16.42 2.75 -7.41
N GLN A 69 -16.73 2.02 -6.32
CA GLN A 69 -16.08 2.20 -5.02
C GLN A 69 -14.60 1.82 -5.10
N VAL A 70 -14.27 0.73 -5.78
CA VAL A 70 -12.87 0.32 -6.01
C VAL A 70 -12.10 1.39 -6.79
N ALA A 71 -12.68 1.93 -7.86
CA ALA A 71 -12.07 2.98 -8.67
C ALA A 71 -11.85 4.27 -7.87
N GLU A 72 -12.85 4.68 -7.07
CA GLU A 72 -12.77 5.84 -6.20
C GLU A 72 -11.72 5.65 -5.10
N ALA A 73 -11.69 4.49 -4.44
CA ALA A 73 -10.71 4.14 -3.43
C ALA A 73 -9.27 4.25 -3.98
N LYS A 74 -9.01 3.67 -5.16
CA LYS A 74 -7.72 3.81 -5.83
C LYS A 74 -7.38 5.29 -6.08
N ARG A 75 -8.31 6.07 -6.62
CA ARG A 75 -8.11 7.49 -6.89
C ARG A 75 -7.72 8.26 -5.62
N LYS A 76 -8.45 8.04 -4.53
CA LYS A 76 -8.22 8.67 -3.23
C LYS A 76 -6.88 8.26 -2.62
N LEU A 77 -6.51 6.99 -2.68
CA LEU A 77 -5.22 6.51 -2.15
C LEU A 77 -4.02 7.05 -2.94
N ILE A 78 -4.18 7.37 -4.23
CA ILE A 78 -3.12 7.93 -5.07
C ILE A 78 -3.05 9.47 -4.96
N GLU A 79 -4.14 10.15 -4.66
CA GLU A 79 -4.22 11.61 -4.61
C GLU A 79 -3.12 12.28 -3.78
N PRO A 80 -2.77 11.78 -2.56
CA PRO A 80 -1.71 12.37 -1.76
C PRO A 80 -0.35 12.41 -2.45
N PHE A 81 -0.01 11.41 -3.28
CA PHE A 81 1.29 11.35 -3.98
C PHE A 81 1.43 12.41 -5.07
N ARG A 82 0.31 12.83 -5.66
CA ARG A 82 0.28 13.82 -6.74
C ARG A 82 0.50 15.26 -6.25
N SER A 83 0.42 15.45 -4.93
CA SER A 83 0.49 16.77 -4.30
C SER A 83 1.90 17.15 -3.87
N ASP A 84 2.93 16.43 -4.33
CA ASP A 84 4.32 16.63 -3.90
C ASP A 84 4.45 16.65 -2.36
N PRO A 85 4.14 15.55 -1.69
CA PRO A 85 4.09 15.48 -0.23
C PRO A 85 5.50 15.46 0.37
N SER A 86 5.60 15.88 1.64
CA SER A 86 6.85 15.80 2.39
C SER A 86 7.26 14.34 2.68
N THR A 87 8.54 14.13 2.90
CA THR A 87 9.08 12.81 3.31
C THR A 87 8.48 12.36 4.65
N PHE A 88 8.22 13.28 5.58
CA PHE A 88 7.63 12.97 6.88
C PHE A 88 6.21 12.41 6.74
N PHE A 89 5.39 13.04 5.90
CA PHE A 89 4.06 12.53 5.57
C PHE A 89 4.14 11.17 4.87
N LEU A 90 4.99 11.05 3.84
CA LEU A 90 5.12 9.82 3.07
C LEU A 90 5.50 8.62 3.93
N ASN A 91 6.39 8.79 4.89
CA ASN A 91 6.80 7.71 5.79
C ASN A 91 5.60 7.20 6.63
N GLU A 92 4.81 8.10 7.21
CA GLU A 92 3.63 7.72 7.98
C GLU A 92 2.57 7.07 7.09
N TYR A 93 2.35 7.62 5.89
CA TYR A 93 1.36 7.10 4.95
C TYR A 93 1.74 5.72 4.40
N ARG A 94 3.01 5.49 4.08
CA ARG A 94 3.54 4.17 3.71
C ARG A 94 3.32 3.15 4.82
N ASN A 95 3.65 3.50 6.06
CA ASN A 95 3.43 2.64 7.21
C ASN A 95 1.95 2.26 7.38
N THR A 96 1.05 3.21 7.18
CA THR A 96 -0.39 2.98 7.24
C THR A 96 -0.84 2.02 6.13
N LEU A 97 -0.44 2.25 4.90
CA LEU A 97 -0.96 1.50 3.76
C LEU A 97 -0.34 0.11 3.61
N ARG A 98 0.91 -0.10 4.03
CA ARG A 98 1.62 -1.36 3.86
C ARG A 98 0.83 -2.58 4.30
N ILE A 99 0.35 -2.57 5.54
CA ILE A 99 -0.40 -3.70 6.11
C ILE A 99 -1.73 -3.85 5.39
N ALA A 100 -2.45 -2.75 5.18
CA ALA A 100 -3.77 -2.76 4.56
C ALA A 100 -3.73 -3.26 3.11
N LEU A 101 -2.76 -2.83 2.30
CA LEU A 101 -2.62 -3.25 0.91
C LEU A 101 -2.24 -4.73 0.80
N ARG A 102 -1.33 -5.22 1.66
CA ARG A 102 -0.97 -6.64 1.67
C ARG A 102 -2.16 -7.53 2.05
N GLN A 103 -2.92 -7.16 3.08
CA GLN A 103 -4.12 -7.90 3.48
C GLN A 103 -5.20 -7.88 2.39
N ALA A 104 -5.35 -6.73 1.70
CA ALA A 104 -6.28 -6.58 0.61
C ALA A 104 -5.84 -7.28 -0.68
N PHE A 105 -4.60 -7.77 -0.79
CA PHE A 105 -4.11 -8.44 -2.00
C PHE A 105 -4.54 -9.91 -2.08
N GLU A 106 -4.57 -10.61 -0.96
CA GLU A 106 -4.79 -12.05 -0.92
C GLU A 106 -6.24 -12.43 -1.27
N GLY A 107 -6.40 -13.42 -2.18
CA GLY A 107 -7.71 -14.00 -2.52
C GLY A 107 -8.67 -13.08 -3.29
N GLN A 108 -8.20 -11.94 -3.78
CA GLN A 108 -9.05 -10.94 -4.41
C GLN A 108 -9.13 -11.06 -5.92
N ARG A 109 -10.12 -10.36 -6.52
CA ARG A 109 -10.30 -10.22 -7.97
C ARG A 109 -9.07 -9.58 -8.59
N ASP A 110 -8.76 -9.92 -9.84
CA ASP A 110 -7.60 -9.41 -10.58
C ASP A 110 -7.51 -7.88 -10.57
N ILE A 111 -8.66 -7.22 -10.77
CA ILE A 111 -8.70 -5.75 -10.81
C ILE A 111 -8.27 -5.11 -9.48
N ILE A 112 -8.57 -5.77 -8.35
CA ILE A 112 -8.17 -5.29 -7.01
C ILE A 112 -6.66 -5.44 -6.86
N ARG A 113 -6.11 -6.62 -7.20
CA ARG A 113 -4.67 -6.88 -7.12
C ARG A 113 -3.86 -5.95 -8.04
N ILE A 114 -4.35 -5.69 -9.26
CA ILE A 114 -3.75 -4.71 -10.18
C ILE A 114 -3.76 -3.30 -9.56
N ASN A 115 -4.89 -2.86 -8.99
CA ASN A 115 -5.00 -1.55 -8.37
C ASN A 115 -4.06 -1.40 -7.17
N ILE A 116 -3.89 -2.45 -6.36
CA ILE A 116 -2.94 -2.47 -5.24
C ILE A 116 -1.51 -2.27 -5.76
N MET A 117 -1.11 -2.96 -6.81
CA MET A 117 0.22 -2.78 -7.40
C MET A 117 0.42 -1.38 -7.97
N ILE A 118 -0.59 -0.77 -8.58
CA ILE A 118 -0.54 0.62 -9.05
C ILE A 118 -0.36 1.61 -7.89
N ILE A 119 -1.07 1.39 -6.77
CA ILE A 119 -0.93 2.21 -5.57
C ILE A 119 0.47 2.05 -4.98
N SER A 120 0.97 0.81 -4.87
CA SER A 120 2.31 0.49 -4.37
C SER A 120 3.41 1.14 -5.22
N ALA A 121 3.23 1.20 -6.55
CA ALA A 121 4.14 1.92 -7.44
C ALA A 121 4.18 3.43 -7.14
N GLY A 122 3.06 4.03 -6.79
CA GLY A 122 2.99 5.42 -6.34
C GLY A 122 3.67 5.66 -5.01
N LEU A 123 3.57 4.71 -4.09
CA LEU A 123 4.22 4.78 -2.77
C LEU A 123 5.74 4.73 -2.85
N LYS A 124 6.31 4.11 -3.88
CA LYS A 124 7.75 3.82 -3.99
C LYS A 124 8.29 3.20 -2.69
N ASP A 125 7.53 2.30 -2.08
CA ASP A 125 7.88 1.65 -0.81
C ASP A 125 8.45 0.26 -1.07
N SER A 126 9.75 0.10 -0.86
CA SER A 126 10.46 -1.18 -0.97
C SER A 126 10.31 -2.09 0.25
N SER A 127 9.78 -1.58 1.34
CA SER A 127 9.80 -2.29 2.62
C SER A 127 8.78 -3.44 2.70
N ASP A 128 7.81 -3.55 1.78
CA ASP A 128 6.90 -4.70 1.73
C ASP A 128 7.32 -5.73 0.66
N VAL A 129 8.51 -6.28 0.85
CA VAL A 129 9.05 -7.35 -0.04
C VAL A 129 8.06 -8.49 -0.20
N SER A 130 7.37 -8.90 0.87
CA SER A 130 6.40 -9.99 0.83
C SER A 130 5.28 -9.76 -0.19
N LEU A 131 4.77 -8.54 -0.31
CA LEU A 131 3.75 -8.19 -1.30
C LEU A 131 4.28 -8.36 -2.73
N TYR A 132 5.51 -7.92 -2.99
CA TYR A 132 6.11 -8.05 -4.33
C TYR A 132 6.42 -9.51 -4.69
N LEU A 133 6.88 -10.32 -3.74
CA LEU A 133 7.11 -11.74 -3.96
C LEU A 133 5.82 -12.50 -4.31
N MET A 134 4.70 -12.15 -3.68
CA MET A 134 3.38 -12.69 -4.04
C MET A 134 2.97 -12.20 -5.44
N ALA A 135 3.10 -10.91 -5.71
CA ALA A 135 2.67 -10.32 -6.97
C ALA A 135 3.50 -10.79 -8.19
N LEU A 136 4.79 -11.09 -8.03
CA LEU A 136 5.63 -11.68 -9.09
C LEU A 136 5.19 -13.10 -9.50
N LYS A 137 4.49 -13.81 -8.62
CA LYS A 137 3.96 -15.15 -8.85
C LYS A 137 2.47 -15.15 -9.22
N ASP A 138 1.86 -13.98 -9.37
CA ASP A 138 0.43 -13.86 -9.63
C ASP A 138 0.06 -14.49 -10.99
N PRO A 139 -1.07 -15.21 -11.08
CA PRO A 139 -1.52 -15.79 -12.36
C PRO A 139 -1.81 -14.73 -13.42
N HIS A 140 -2.25 -13.50 -13.01
CA HIS A 140 -2.60 -12.45 -13.94
C HIS A 140 -1.37 -11.62 -14.38
N PRO A 141 -1.07 -11.52 -15.69
CA PRO A 141 0.16 -10.89 -16.17
C PRO A 141 0.26 -9.39 -15.86
N ALA A 142 -0.86 -8.67 -15.80
CA ALA A 142 -0.84 -7.26 -15.42
C ALA A 142 -0.39 -7.05 -13.97
N VAL A 143 -0.68 -7.98 -13.05
CA VAL A 143 -0.20 -7.91 -11.67
C VAL A 143 1.31 -8.09 -11.66
N ARG A 144 1.85 -9.12 -12.36
CA ARG A 144 3.29 -9.35 -12.48
C ARG A 144 4.01 -8.16 -13.14
N TYR A 145 3.41 -7.59 -14.19
CA TYR A 145 3.92 -6.37 -14.85
C TYR A 145 4.09 -5.21 -13.86
N TRP A 146 3.04 -4.89 -13.12
CA TRP A 146 3.07 -3.78 -12.17
C TRP A 146 3.99 -4.04 -10.99
N ALA A 147 4.10 -5.29 -10.52
CA ALA A 147 5.08 -5.69 -9.51
C ALA A 147 6.50 -5.44 -9.99
N ALA A 148 6.86 -5.92 -11.17
CA ALA A 148 8.18 -5.71 -11.77
C ALA A 148 8.46 -4.22 -12.00
N LYS A 149 7.49 -3.47 -12.50
CA LYS A 149 7.60 -2.02 -12.71
C LYS A 149 7.83 -1.26 -11.40
N THR A 150 7.20 -1.66 -10.32
CA THR A 150 7.41 -1.07 -9.00
C THR A 150 8.83 -1.34 -8.49
N LEU A 151 9.31 -2.57 -8.65
CA LEU A 151 10.65 -2.98 -8.25
C LEU A 151 11.75 -2.31 -9.09
N ASN A 152 11.48 -1.97 -10.34
CA ASN A 152 12.37 -1.16 -11.18
C ASN A 152 12.45 0.31 -10.75
N SER A 153 11.53 0.78 -9.91
CA SER A 153 11.61 2.11 -9.32
C SER A 153 12.62 2.13 -8.14
N SER A 154 13.02 3.34 -7.70
CA SER A 154 13.98 3.53 -6.58
C SER A 154 13.62 2.77 -5.29
N ALA A 155 12.44 2.21 -5.21
CA ALA A 155 11.96 1.43 -4.06
C ALA A 155 12.78 0.16 -3.79
N ALA A 156 13.19 -0.54 -4.84
CA ALA A 156 14.02 -1.76 -4.68
C ALA A 156 15.41 -1.47 -4.13
N ALA A 157 15.91 -0.26 -4.37
CA ALA A 157 17.21 0.23 -3.91
C ALA A 157 17.31 0.41 -2.40
N GLU A 158 16.19 0.58 -1.74
CA GLU A 158 16.14 0.86 -0.30
C GLU A 158 15.91 -0.40 0.54
N ALA A 159 15.76 -1.58 -0.11
CA ALA A 159 15.58 -2.83 0.60
C ALA A 159 16.85 -3.24 1.35
N ALA A 160 16.72 -3.76 2.57
CA ALA A 160 17.85 -4.30 3.33
C ALA A 160 18.48 -5.51 2.61
N ASP A 161 19.81 -5.69 2.73
CA ASP A 161 20.59 -6.73 2.03
C ASP A 161 19.93 -8.13 1.93
N PRO A 162 19.37 -8.74 2.99
CA PRO A 162 18.73 -10.06 2.89
C PRO A 162 17.50 -10.03 2.00
N GLN A 163 16.71 -8.97 2.06
CA GLN A 163 15.51 -8.78 1.26
C GLN A 163 15.86 -8.54 -0.22
N GLN A 164 16.96 -7.85 -0.48
CA GLN A 164 17.45 -7.63 -1.83
C GLN A 164 17.86 -8.94 -2.50
N LYS A 165 18.55 -9.84 -1.80
CA LYS A 165 18.88 -11.18 -2.30
C LYS A 165 17.65 -12.03 -2.61
N GLU A 166 16.64 -11.97 -1.76
CA GLU A 166 15.36 -12.67 -1.97
C GLU A 166 14.65 -12.14 -3.23
N LEU A 167 14.59 -10.81 -3.40
CA LEU A 167 14.02 -10.18 -4.60
C LEU A 167 14.81 -10.53 -5.87
N LEU A 168 16.15 -10.53 -5.83
CA LEU A 168 16.99 -10.92 -6.96
C LEU A 168 16.71 -12.36 -7.40
N THR A 169 16.59 -13.27 -6.43
CA THR A 169 16.26 -14.67 -6.70
C THR A 169 14.87 -14.79 -7.35
N ALA A 170 13.86 -14.15 -6.76
CA ALA A 170 12.49 -14.20 -7.26
C ALA A 170 12.35 -13.57 -8.67
N LEU A 171 13.02 -12.45 -8.93
CA LEU A 171 13.05 -11.82 -10.26
C LEU A 171 13.73 -12.71 -11.28
N SER A 172 14.87 -13.34 -10.93
CA SER A 172 15.58 -14.27 -11.82
C SER A 172 14.74 -15.49 -12.18
N GLU A 173 13.97 -16.02 -11.24
CA GLU A 173 13.03 -17.11 -11.47
C GLU A 173 11.85 -16.65 -12.35
N ALA A 174 11.28 -15.47 -12.04
CA ALA A 174 10.17 -14.92 -12.81
C ALA A 174 10.56 -14.66 -14.27
N VAL A 175 11.77 -14.15 -14.57
CA VAL A 175 12.27 -13.98 -15.95
C VAL A 175 12.32 -15.30 -16.70
N LYS A 176 12.74 -16.39 -16.06
CA LYS A 176 12.84 -17.71 -16.69
C LYS A 176 11.49 -18.34 -17.02
N LEU A 177 10.47 -18.01 -16.25
CA LEU A 177 9.13 -18.61 -16.36
C LEU A 177 8.16 -17.74 -17.16
N GLU A 178 8.47 -16.46 -17.37
CA GLU A 178 7.58 -15.53 -18.05
C GLU A 178 7.60 -15.74 -19.56
N ASN A 179 6.42 -15.74 -20.16
CA ASN A 179 6.21 -15.91 -21.60
C ASN A 179 5.59 -14.67 -22.28
N ILE A 180 5.28 -13.62 -21.52
CA ILE A 180 4.71 -12.37 -22.03
C ILE A 180 5.83 -11.35 -22.13
N GLU A 181 6.17 -10.97 -23.36
CA GLU A 181 7.29 -10.07 -23.68
C GLU A 181 7.31 -8.78 -22.86
N LEU A 182 6.15 -8.12 -22.72
CA LEU A 182 6.03 -6.87 -21.95
C LEU A 182 6.35 -7.06 -20.47
N VAL A 183 5.94 -8.20 -19.88
CA VAL A 183 6.24 -8.53 -18.47
C VAL A 183 7.72 -8.89 -18.36
N THR A 184 8.25 -9.70 -19.24
CA THR A 184 9.68 -10.08 -19.28
C THR A 184 10.56 -8.84 -19.34
N GLN A 185 10.22 -7.87 -20.19
CA GLN A 185 10.96 -6.60 -20.30
C GLN A 185 11.02 -5.86 -18.95
N GLN A 186 9.90 -5.74 -18.23
CA GLN A 186 9.87 -5.09 -16.92
C GLN A 186 10.65 -5.87 -15.86
N LEU A 187 10.57 -7.21 -15.87
CA LEU A 187 11.34 -8.07 -14.97
C LEU A 187 12.85 -7.91 -15.19
N MET A 188 13.28 -7.86 -16.45
CA MET A 188 14.70 -7.64 -16.78
C MET A 188 15.18 -6.26 -16.34
N LEU A 189 14.39 -5.20 -16.51
CA LEU A 189 14.71 -3.87 -16.02
C LEU A 189 14.85 -3.83 -14.50
N ALA A 190 13.92 -4.46 -13.77
CA ALA A 190 13.97 -4.56 -12.32
C ALA A 190 15.21 -5.33 -11.84
N LEU A 191 15.53 -6.46 -12.50
CA LEU A 191 16.70 -7.25 -12.20
C LEU A 191 18.00 -6.48 -12.43
N ALA A 192 18.10 -5.76 -13.56
CA ALA A 192 19.26 -4.91 -13.87
C ALA A 192 19.45 -3.80 -12.83
N GLN A 193 18.37 -3.15 -12.42
CA GLN A 193 18.41 -2.08 -11.40
C GLN A 193 18.94 -2.59 -10.07
N LEU A 194 18.46 -3.73 -9.58
CA LEU A 194 18.92 -4.33 -8.34
C LEU A 194 20.37 -4.80 -8.42
N THR A 195 20.78 -5.38 -9.56
CA THR A 195 22.16 -5.87 -9.75
C THR A 195 23.17 -4.73 -9.78
N ILE A 196 22.86 -3.60 -10.44
CA ILE A 196 23.72 -2.42 -10.48
C ILE A 196 23.94 -1.86 -9.08
N GLN A 197 22.92 -1.85 -8.25
CA GLN A 197 23.00 -1.32 -6.89
C GLN A 197 23.80 -2.23 -5.95
N ASP A 198 23.71 -3.54 -6.13
CA ASP A 198 24.53 -4.51 -5.37
C ASP A 198 26.02 -4.41 -5.77
N ALA A 199 26.31 -4.13 -7.02
CA ALA A 199 27.68 -4.02 -7.54
C ALA A 199 28.35 -2.65 -7.24
N ALA A 200 27.59 -1.57 -7.15
CA ALA A 200 28.13 -0.21 -7.01
C ALA A 200 29.05 -0.02 -5.79
N PRO A 201 28.74 -0.51 -4.57
CA PRO A 201 29.64 -0.41 -3.43
C PRO A 201 30.95 -1.20 -3.62
N GLN A 202 30.88 -2.35 -4.27
CA GLN A 202 32.05 -3.22 -4.52
C GLN A 202 33.00 -2.58 -5.54
N ILE A 203 32.45 -1.93 -6.56
CA ILE A 203 33.25 -1.18 -7.56
C ILE A 203 33.94 0.01 -6.91
N LEU A 204 33.26 0.76 -6.05
CA LEU A 204 33.83 1.89 -5.33
C LEU A 204 34.96 1.47 -4.37
N LEU A 205 34.87 0.32 -3.71
CA LEU A 205 35.88 -0.24 -2.85
C LEU A 205 37.11 -0.73 -3.63
N SER A 206 36.94 -1.15 -4.88
CA SER A 206 38.04 -1.60 -5.75
C SER A 206 38.86 -0.47 -6.39
N LEU A 207 38.35 0.76 -6.34
CA LEU A 207 38.96 1.97 -6.91
C LEU A 207 39.81 2.76 -5.88
N ASN A 208 39.78 2.39 -4.60
CA ASN A 208 40.60 2.96 -3.53
C ASN A 208 41.70 1.99 -3.14
#